data_25c25ca14a6b345f8d91b0d1cc6419a9
#
_entry.id   25c25ca14a6b345f8d91b0d1cc6419a9
#
_cell.length_a   1.000
_cell.length_b   1.000
_cell.length_c   1.000
_cell.angle_alpha   90.00
_cell.angle_beta   90.00
_cell.angle_gamma   90.00
#
_symmetry.space_group_name_H-M   'P 1'
#
loop_
_entity.id
_entity.type
_entity.pdbx_description
1 polymer ?
#
loop_
_entity_poly.entity_id
_entity_poly.type
_entity_poly.pdbx_seq_one_letter_code
_entity_poly.pdbx_strand_id
1 'polypeptide(L)'
;MSTLHITRDGSVLRKVDERLKVTFEKETIIDVPLIKIDQVVIWGRVTVTPSTVNSLLEHDVEIVYLSSYGKYIGRIQPEFSKNSILRKAQYRASEDNTILVSLCKNLVFGKLSNMRTILLRADRFNELGEKIKEVIERIKILSKKLKNVNSVEEVRGYEGAGTAAYFSVFEELIKADGFYFDGREKRPPTDPLNALLSLGYVLLTNDVHTACNIVGFDPYIGFLHSDKYGKPSLPLDLVEEFRTVIVDSLVISLLNKRVVQADDFDVEIGNVYKLKDQSFKKFLQHYEEKKRTEIKHPLFNYKVTYVKSFELQARLLGKFVSGEIDEYIPFLIK
;
A
#
# COMPACT_ATOMS: atom_id res chain seq x y z
N MET A 1 -0.41 13.14 4.61
CA MET A 1 0.47 13.24 3.42
C MET A 1 -0.36 13.57 2.20
N SER A 2 0.03 14.64 1.49
CA SER A 2 -0.51 14.98 0.17
C SER A 2 0.52 14.63 -0.88
N THR A 3 0.16 13.73 -1.81
CA THR A 3 1.07 13.30 -2.88
C THR A 3 0.75 14.03 -4.18
N LEU A 4 1.79 14.60 -4.80
CA LEU A 4 1.69 15.16 -6.15
C LEU A 4 2.14 14.11 -7.17
N HIS A 5 1.21 13.58 -7.96
CA HIS A 5 1.53 12.68 -9.05
C HIS A 5 1.73 13.44 -10.37
N ILE A 6 2.87 13.22 -11.02
CA ILE A 6 3.18 13.80 -12.34
C ILE A 6 3.26 12.64 -13.33
N THR A 7 2.24 12.53 -14.19
CA THR A 7 2.02 11.36 -15.06
C THR A 7 2.28 11.63 -16.54
N ARG A 8 2.49 12.90 -16.94
CA ARG A 8 2.65 13.28 -18.35
C ARG A 8 4.13 13.30 -18.74
N ASP A 9 4.51 12.40 -19.62
CA ASP A 9 5.87 12.35 -20.20
C ASP A 9 6.25 13.69 -20.82
N GLY A 10 7.51 14.10 -20.67
CA GLY A 10 8.02 15.36 -21.19
C GLY A 10 7.70 16.61 -20.36
N SER A 11 6.95 16.43 -19.24
CA SER A 11 6.69 17.55 -18.33
C SER A 11 7.93 17.97 -17.56
N VAL A 12 7.92 19.23 -17.09
CA VAL A 12 8.97 19.82 -16.26
C VAL A 12 8.37 20.30 -14.94
N LEU A 13 8.87 19.79 -13.81
CA LEU A 13 8.56 20.27 -12.47
C LEU A 13 9.55 21.37 -12.07
N ARG A 14 9.03 22.53 -11.66
CA ARG A 14 9.81 23.67 -11.15
C ARG A 14 9.17 24.23 -9.88
N LYS A 15 10.01 24.75 -8.98
CA LYS A 15 9.55 25.65 -7.92
C LYS A 15 9.58 27.09 -8.47
N VAL A 16 8.48 27.80 -8.29
CA VAL A 16 8.37 29.24 -8.58
C VAL A 16 7.74 29.87 -7.33
N ASP A 17 8.47 30.74 -6.67
CA ASP A 17 8.12 31.24 -5.34
C ASP A 17 7.87 30.07 -4.36
N GLU A 18 6.79 30.07 -3.61
CA GLU A 18 6.38 28.98 -2.71
C GLU A 18 5.40 27.97 -3.35
N ARG A 19 5.51 27.80 -4.68
CA ARG A 19 4.62 26.92 -5.45
C ARG A 19 5.39 25.96 -6.33
N LEU A 20 4.84 24.77 -6.48
CA LEU A 20 5.30 23.77 -7.46
C LEU A 20 4.47 23.91 -8.73
N LYS A 21 5.14 24.16 -9.84
CA LYS A 21 4.53 24.26 -11.18
C LYS A 21 5.01 23.10 -12.04
N VAL A 22 4.06 22.39 -12.65
CA VAL A 22 4.35 21.41 -13.70
C VAL A 22 3.97 22.05 -15.04
N THR A 23 4.93 22.10 -15.94
CA THR A 23 4.73 22.64 -17.29
C THR A 23 4.91 21.56 -18.35
N PHE A 24 4.12 21.64 -19.41
CA PHE A 24 4.25 20.84 -20.62
C PHE A 24 4.06 21.75 -21.84
N GLU A 25 4.97 21.69 -22.82
CA GLU A 25 4.93 22.56 -24.03
C GLU A 25 4.73 24.05 -23.70
N LYS A 26 5.38 24.52 -22.62
CA LYS A 26 5.31 25.88 -22.07
C LYS A 26 4.00 26.25 -21.36
N GLU A 27 3.00 25.40 -21.37
CA GLU A 27 1.76 25.59 -20.61
C GLU A 27 1.88 25.02 -19.18
N THR A 28 1.35 25.75 -18.20
CA THR A 28 1.27 25.27 -16.83
C THR A 28 0.06 24.35 -16.68
N ILE A 29 0.31 23.06 -16.43
CA ILE A 29 -0.75 22.04 -16.27
C ILE A 29 -1.08 21.77 -14.80
N ILE A 30 -0.15 22.05 -13.88
CA ILE A 30 -0.37 21.95 -12.42
C ILE A 30 0.31 23.16 -11.76
N ASP A 31 -0.36 23.77 -10.79
CA ASP A 31 0.16 24.84 -9.95
C ASP A 31 -0.39 24.67 -8.51
N VAL A 32 0.48 24.25 -7.59
CA VAL A 32 0.11 23.91 -6.21
C VAL A 32 1.09 24.52 -5.20
N PRO A 33 0.64 24.96 -4.02
CA PRO A 33 1.53 25.42 -2.96
C PRO A 33 2.44 24.29 -2.47
N LEU A 34 3.74 24.57 -2.34
CA LEU A 34 4.74 23.60 -1.86
C LEU A 34 4.38 23.06 -0.48
N ILE A 35 3.95 23.93 0.44
CA ILE A 35 3.58 23.57 1.82
C ILE A 35 2.45 22.51 1.93
N LYS A 36 1.71 22.28 0.85
CA LYS A 36 0.65 21.28 0.82
C LYS A 36 1.13 19.90 0.35
N ILE A 37 2.38 19.78 -0.04
CA ILE A 37 2.92 18.56 -0.66
C ILE A 37 3.89 17.91 0.29
N ASP A 38 3.65 16.67 0.62
CA ASP A 38 4.52 15.83 1.46
C ASP A 38 5.33 14.83 0.63
N GLN A 39 4.91 14.56 -0.61
CA GLN A 39 5.59 13.64 -1.52
C GLN A 39 5.33 14.00 -2.97
N VAL A 40 6.33 13.84 -3.83
CA VAL A 40 6.19 13.91 -5.29
C VAL A 40 6.42 12.54 -5.89
N VAL A 41 5.49 12.04 -6.71
CA VAL A 41 5.63 10.77 -7.44
C VAL A 41 5.67 11.05 -8.94
N ILE A 42 6.78 10.68 -9.53
CA ILE A 42 7.07 10.88 -10.94
C ILE A 42 6.85 9.57 -11.71
N TRP A 43 6.03 9.63 -12.75
CA TRP A 43 5.75 8.51 -13.64
C TRP A 43 6.37 8.75 -14.99
N GLY A 44 7.27 7.86 -15.41
CA GLY A 44 7.92 7.96 -16.72
C GLY A 44 8.96 9.09 -16.82
N ARG A 45 8.96 9.80 -17.93
CA ARG A 45 10.00 10.77 -18.29
C ARG A 45 9.60 12.22 -17.95
N VAL A 46 9.85 12.64 -16.73
CA VAL A 46 9.61 14.00 -16.24
C VAL A 46 10.93 14.61 -15.77
N THR A 47 11.18 15.83 -16.15
CA THR A 47 12.35 16.60 -15.70
C THR A 47 12.02 17.34 -14.40
N VAL A 48 12.88 17.21 -13.38
CA VAL A 48 12.84 18.03 -12.17
C VAL A 48 14.08 18.92 -12.18
N THR A 49 13.91 20.24 -12.01
CA THR A 49 15.08 21.11 -12.00
C THR A 49 15.90 20.93 -10.72
N PRO A 50 17.24 21.06 -10.75
CA PRO A 50 18.09 20.90 -9.56
C PRO A 50 17.67 21.80 -8.40
N SER A 51 17.30 23.04 -8.65
CA SER A 51 16.82 23.97 -7.63
C SER A 51 15.52 23.50 -6.99
N THR A 52 14.64 22.85 -7.75
CA THR A 52 13.40 22.25 -7.24
C THR A 52 13.70 21.04 -6.36
N VAL A 53 14.64 20.17 -6.77
CA VAL A 53 15.08 19.04 -5.95
C VAL A 53 15.60 19.54 -4.61
N ASN A 54 16.50 20.52 -4.59
CA ASN A 54 17.03 21.08 -3.34
C ASN A 54 15.90 21.62 -2.46
N SER A 55 14.99 22.39 -3.02
CA SER A 55 13.88 22.96 -2.26
C SER A 55 12.92 21.89 -1.71
N LEU A 56 12.66 20.84 -2.46
CA LEU A 56 11.83 19.73 -1.97
C LEU A 56 12.48 19.03 -0.77
N LEU A 57 13.79 18.76 -0.85
CA LEU A 57 14.56 18.14 0.23
C LEU A 57 14.64 19.03 1.48
N GLU A 58 14.81 20.35 1.33
CA GLU A 58 14.78 21.33 2.42
C GLU A 58 13.44 21.37 3.17
N HIS A 59 12.35 20.99 2.50
CA HIS A 59 10.99 20.92 3.08
C HIS A 59 10.58 19.50 3.45
N ASP A 60 11.52 18.57 3.57
CA ASP A 60 11.27 17.16 3.90
C ASP A 60 10.34 16.44 2.90
N VAL A 61 10.28 16.91 1.64
CA VAL A 61 9.47 16.31 0.58
C VAL A 61 10.29 15.29 -0.20
N GLU A 62 9.86 14.03 -0.14
CA GLU A 62 10.46 12.92 -0.88
C GLU A 62 10.03 12.94 -2.35
N ILE A 63 10.94 12.56 -3.26
CA ILE A 63 10.65 12.36 -4.68
C ILE A 63 10.81 10.89 -5.04
N VAL A 64 9.73 10.27 -5.50
CA VAL A 64 9.71 8.85 -5.93
C VAL A 64 9.63 8.77 -7.45
N TYR A 65 10.48 7.97 -8.06
CA TYR A 65 10.49 7.72 -9.51
C TYR A 65 9.92 6.34 -9.81
N LEU A 66 8.91 6.31 -10.64
CA LEU A 66 8.28 5.10 -11.17
C LEU A 66 8.38 5.11 -12.70
N SER A 67 8.48 3.92 -13.29
CA SER A 67 8.27 3.81 -14.74
C SER A 67 6.81 4.16 -15.09
N SER A 68 6.51 4.35 -16.37
CA SER A 68 5.12 4.53 -16.85
C SER A 68 4.20 3.35 -16.51
N TYR A 69 4.76 2.19 -16.17
CA TYR A 69 4.05 0.97 -15.75
C TYR A 69 4.01 0.78 -14.23
N GLY A 70 4.44 1.76 -13.45
CA GLY A 70 4.45 1.68 -12.00
C GLY A 70 5.62 0.88 -11.40
N LYS A 71 6.60 0.44 -12.19
CA LYS A 71 7.79 -0.20 -11.64
C LYS A 71 8.63 0.84 -10.90
N TYR A 72 8.96 0.56 -9.65
CA TYR A 72 9.85 1.41 -8.85
C TYR A 72 11.24 1.51 -9.51
N ILE A 73 11.75 2.73 -9.68
CA ILE A 73 13.07 3.03 -10.24
C ILE A 73 14.01 3.46 -9.13
N GLY A 74 13.57 4.40 -8.28
CA GLY A 74 14.39 4.96 -7.21
C GLY A 74 13.68 6.10 -6.50
N ARG A 75 14.35 6.69 -5.53
CA ARG A 75 13.87 7.85 -4.80
C ARG A 75 14.99 8.82 -4.45
N ILE A 76 14.62 10.07 -4.32
CA ILE A 76 15.44 11.09 -3.68
C ILE A 76 14.72 11.44 -2.38
N GLN A 77 15.40 11.25 -1.27
CA GLN A 77 14.81 11.48 0.04
C GLN A 77 15.62 12.52 0.83
N PRO A 78 14.98 13.25 1.76
CA PRO A 78 15.67 14.09 2.72
C PRO A 78 16.69 13.30 3.53
N GLU A 79 17.46 14.00 4.37
CA GLU A 79 18.44 13.35 5.23
C GLU A 79 17.82 12.18 5.99
N PHE A 80 18.48 11.02 5.93
CA PHE A 80 18.00 9.81 6.59
C PHE A 80 17.86 10.03 8.09
N SER A 81 16.79 9.54 8.69
CA SER A 81 16.55 9.71 10.13
C SER A 81 17.77 9.34 10.97
N LYS A 82 18.13 10.22 11.90
CA LYS A 82 19.29 10.06 12.81
C LYS A 82 19.06 9.03 13.92
N ASN A 83 17.93 8.30 13.92
CA ASN A 83 17.54 7.35 14.96
C ASN A 83 18.31 6.01 14.85
N SER A 84 19.60 6.04 15.18
CA SER A 84 20.43 4.84 15.18
C SER A 84 20.03 3.82 16.27
N ILE A 85 19.39 4.27 17.36
CA ILE A 85 18.93 3.42 18.46
C ILE A 85 17.82 2.51 17.95
N LEU A 86 16.83 3.06 17.25
CA LEU A 86 15.75 2.28 16.66
C LEU A 86 16.26 1.23 15.67
N ARG A 87 17.21 1.61 14.78
CA ARG A 87 17.76 0.64 13.81
C ARG A 87 18.50 -0.51 14.50
N LYS A 88 19.27 -0.22 15.56
CA LYS A 88 19.91 -1.28 16.34
C LYS A 88 18.89 -2.19 17.02
N ALA A 89 17.78 -1.64 17.52
CA ALA A 89 16.68 -2.43 18.07
C ALA A 89 16.01 -3.28 16.99
N GLN A 90 15.76 -2.73 15.80
CA GLN A 90 15.22 -3.45 14.65
C GLN A 90 16.09 -4.65 14.24
N TYR A 91 17.42 -4.46 14.11
CA TYR A 91 18.34 -5.55 13.79
C TYR A 91 18.30 -6.66 14.85
N ARG A 92 18.36 -6.32 16.13
CA ARG A 92 18.26 -7.31 17.21
C ARG A 92 16.93 -8.06 17.19
N ALA A 93 15.83 -7.35 17.00
CA ALA A 93 14.51 -7.95 16.94
C ALA A 93 14.34 -8.89 15.73
N SER A 94 15.01 -8.61 14.60
CA SER A 94 14.96 -9.48 13.42
C SER A 94 15.77 -10.78 13.58
N GLU A 95 16.68 -10.83 14.55
CA GLU A 95 17.48 -12.02 14.91
C GLU A 95 16.87 -12.80 16.08
N ASP A 96 15.99 -12.18 16.87
CA ASP A 96 15.31 -12.84 18.00
C ASP A 96 14.08 -13.58 17.52
N ASN A 97 14.14 -14.91 17.52
CA ASN A 97 13.06 -15.76 17.03
C ASN A 97 11.73 -15.56 17.79
N THR A 98 11.76 -15.23 19.08
CA THR A 98 10.56 -15.01 19.89
C THR A 98 9.84 -13.74 19.46
N ILE A 99 10.59 -12.63 19.32
CA ILE A 99 10.08 -11.34 18.83
C ILE A 99 9.58 -11.50 17.40
N LEU A 100 10.39 -12.13 16.55
CA LEU A 100 10.11 -12.34 15.13
C LEU A 100 8.78 -13.10 14.92
N VAL A 101 8.61 -14.26 15.57
CA VAL A 101 7.39 -15.07 15.46
C VAL A 101 6.18 -14.33 16.02
N SER A 102 6.32 -13.66 17.16
CA SER A 102 5.23 -12.86 17.76
C SER A 102 4.75 -11.76 16.82
N LEU A 103 5.67 -10.99 16.25
CA LEU A 103 5.35 -9.92 15.32
C LEU A 103 4.70 -10.46 14.04
N CYS A 104 5.26 -11.50 13.44
CA CYS A 104 4.71 -12.12 12.22
C CYS A 104 3.29 -12.63 12.43
N LYS A 105 3.00 -13.25 13.58
CA LYS A 105 1.63 -13.67 13.95
C LYS A 105 0.67 -12.49 13.93
N ASN A 106 1.04 -11.39 14.55
CA ASN A 106 0.18 -10.22 14.68
C ASN A 106 -0.05 -9.53 13.32
N LEU A 107 0.99 -9.40 12.49
CA LEU A 107 0.86 -8.88 11.13
C LEU A 107 -0.12 -9.71 10.27
N VAL A 108 0.06 -11.04 10.29
CA VAL A 108 -0.80 -11.95 9.52
C VAL A 108 -2.21 -12.02 10.11
N PHE A 109 -2.36 -11.98 11.43
CA PHE A 109 -3.66 -11.87 12.08
C PHE A 109 -4.40 -10.60 11.64
N GLY A 110 -3.71 -9.46 11.57
CA GLY A 110 -4.24 -8.19 11.06
C GLY A 110 -4.76 -8.32 9.63
N LYS A 111 -3.93 -8.88 8.74
CA LYS A 111 -4.30 -9.15 7.35
C LYS A 111 -5.55 -10.01 7.24
N LEU A 112 -5.55 -11.19 7.85
CA LEU A 112 -6.66 -12.14 7.76
C LEU A 112 -7.95 -11.57 8.38
N SER A 113 -7.85 -10.84 9.48
CA SER A 113 -9.00 -10.20 10.13
C SER A 113 -9.60 -9.13 9.23
N ASN A 114 -8.79 -8.32 8.56
CA ASN A 114 -9.24 -7.30 7.63
C ASN A 114 -9.88 -7.91 6.36
N MET A 115 -9.29 -8.98 5.81
CA MET A 115 -9.90 -9.75 4.71
C MET A 115 -11.28 -10.26 5.11
N ARG A 116 -11.39 -10.92 6.27
CA ARG A 116 -12.66 -11.41 6.79
C ARG A 116 -13.68 -10.29 6.96
N THR A 117 -13.27 -9.13 7.47
CA THR A 117 -14.16 -7.99 7.68
C THR A 117 -14.70 -7.42 6.36
N ILE A 118 -13.88 -7.36 5.30
CA ILE A 118 -14.36 -6.93 3.97
C ILE A 118 -15.38 -7.92 3.41
N LEU A 119 -15.14 -9.22 3.52
CA LEU A 119 -16.12 -10.25 3.09
C LEU A 119 -17.42 -10.15 3.88
N LEU A 120 -17.37 -9.99 5.21
CA LEU A 120 -18.56 -9.79 6.05
C LEU A 120 -19.35 -8.54 5.68
N ARG A 121 -18.67 -7.44 5.33
CA ARG A 121 -19.35 -6.22 4.90
C ARG A 121 -20.02 -6.38 3.54
N ALA A 122 -19.41 -7.15 2.63
CA ALA A 122 -19.99 -7.46 1.32
C ALA A 122 -21.21 -8.35 1.48
N ASP A 123 -21.18 -9.31 2.43
CA ASP A 123 -22.31 -10.24 2.70
C ASP A 123 -23.34 -9.68 3.73
N ARG A 124 -23.29 -8.39 4.03
CA ARG A 124 -24.13 -7.78 5.09
C ARG A 124 -25.63 -8.07 4.96
N PHE A 125 -26.11 -8.26 3.75
CA PHE A 125 -27.52 -8.53 3.45
C PHE A 125 -27.77 -10.00 3.12
N ASN A 126 -26.81 -10.92 3.36
CA ASN A 126 -26.89 -12.33 2.96
C ASN A 126 -27.20 -12.54 1.45
N GLU A 127 -26.76 -11.61 0.62
CA GLU A 127 -26.96 -11.66 -0.84
C GLU A 127 -25.88 -12.48 -1.55
N LEU A 128 -24.77 -12.77 -0.86
CA LEU A 128 -23.66 -13.51 -1.42
C LEU A 128 -23.80 -15.02 -1.11
N GLY A 129 -23.30 -15.83 -2.02
CA GLY A 129 -23.47 -17.28 -1.99
C GLY A 129 -22.79 -17.99 -0.81
N GLU A 130 -23.13 -19.28 -0.59
CA GLU A 130 -22.55 -20.10 0.47
C GLU A 130 -21.01 -20.17 0.43
N LYS A 131 -20.41 -20.12 -0.76
CA LYS A 131 -18.96 -20.15 -0.95
C LYS A 131 -18.25 -19.01 -0.18
N ILE A 132 -18.82 -17.78 -0.18
CA ILE A 132 -18.23 -16.65 0.59
C ILE A 132 -18.33 -16.92 2.09
N LYS A 133 -19.45 -17.48 2.57
CA LYS A 133 -19.62 -17.83 3.99
C LYS A 133 -18.61 -18.89 4.44
N GLU A 134 -18.38 -19.91 3.61
CA GLU A 134 -17.35 -20.93 3.84
C GLU A 134 -15.95 -20.29 3.93
N VAL A 135 -15.61 -19.35 3.04
CA VAL A 135 -14.33 -18.64 3.06
C VAL A 135 -14.20 -17.75 4.30
N ILE A 136 -15.25 -17.04 4.72
CA ILE A 136 -15.29 -16.26 5.97
C ILE A 136 -14.96 -17.13 7.18
N GLU A 137 -15.58 -18.32 7.29
CA GLU A 137 -15.33 -19.24 8.40
C GLU A 137 -13.93 -19.86 8.30
N ARG A 138 -13.48 -20.23 7.09
CA ARG A 138 -12.11 -20.71 6.85
C ARG A 138 -11.05 -19.71 7.31
N ILE A 139 -11.18 -18.43 6.93
CA ILE A 139 -10.23 -17.38 7.36
C ILE A 139 -10.26 -17.22 8.89
N LYS A 140 -11.42 -17.27 9.51
CA LYS A 140 -11.57 -17.22 10.97
C LYS A 140 -10.85 -18.38 11.66
N ILE A 141 -10.96 -19.60 11.12
CA ILE A 141 -10.26 -20.79 11.65
C ILE A 141 -8.74 -20.61 11.51
N LEU A 142 -8.26 -20.17 10.35
CA LEU A 142 -6.83 -19.90 10.11
C LEU A 142 -6.30 -18.86 11.09
N SER A 143 -7.03 -17.74 11.29
CA SER A 143 -6.65 -16.69 12.24
C SER A 143 -6.56 -17.20 13.68
N LYS A 144 -7.44 -18.11 14.09
CA LYS A 144 -7.37 -18.72 15.44
C LYS A 144 -6.16 -19.65 15.60
N LYS A 145 -5.82 -20.40 14.55
CA LYS A 145 -4.69 -21.34 14.57
C LYS A 145 -3.34 -20.63 14.66
N LEU A 146 -3.22 -19.40 14.18
CA LEU A 146 -1.99 -18.58 14.29
C LEU A 146 -1.47 -18.47 15.73
N LYS A 147 -2.34 -18.51 16.74
CA LYS A 147 -1.94 -18.40 18.15
C LYS A 147 -0.94 -19.49 18.56
N ASN A 148 -1.08 -20.69 18.00
CA ASN A 148 -0.31 -21.88 18.39
C ASN A 148 0.90 -22.15 17.48
N VAL A 149 1.19 -21.24 16.54
CA VAL A 149 2.31 -21.37 15.61
C VAL A 149 3.61 -20.92 16.28
N ASN A 150 4.73 -21.57 15.96
CA ASN A 150 6.01 -21.34 16.61
C ASN A 150 7.16 -21.04 15.63
N SER A 151 6.86 -20.97 14.32
CA SER A 151 7.85 -20.61 13.30
C SER A 151 7.27 -19.61 12.29
N VAL A 152 8.14 -18.79 11.69
CA VAL A 152 7.76 -17.82 10.66
C VAL A 152 7.27 -18.53 9.39
N GLU A 153 7.85 -19.69 9.08
CA GLU A 153 7.47 -20.52 7.93
C GLU A 153 6.01 -20.96 8.04
N GLU A 154 5.60 -21.44 9.23
CA GLU A 154 4.21 -21.78 9.48
C GLU A 154 3.28 -20.56 9.39
N VAL A 155 3.69 -19.40 9.93
CA VAL A 155 2.93 -18.14 9.80
C VAL A 155 2.73 -17.77 8.33
N ARG A 156 3.77 -17.88 7.50
CA ARG A 156 3.67 -17.67 6.03
C ARG A 156 2.74 -18.68 5.37
N GLY A 157 2.72 -19.92 5.83
CA GLY A 157 1.78 -20.95 5.37
C GLY A 157 0.33 -20.54 5.60
N TYR A 158 0.01 -20.05 6.80
CA TYR A 158 -1.34 -19.55 7.14
C TYR A 158 -1.70 -18.27 6.36
N GLU A 159 -0.74 -17.38 6.18
CA GLU A 159 -0.90 -16.18 5.35
C GLU A 159 -1.27 -16.54 3.92
N GLY A 160 -0.51 -17.46 3.31
CA GLY A 160 -0.74 -17.93 1.95
C GLY A 160 -2.10 -18.64 1.81
N ALA A 161 -2.46 -19.53 2.73
CA ALA A 161 -3.73 -20.24 2.74
C ALA A 161 -4.94 -19.28 2.87
N GLY A 162 -4.82 -18.27 3.73
CA GLY A 162 -5.86 -17.27 3.92
C GLY A 162 -5.99 -16.34 2.71
N THR A 163 -4.87 -15.94 2.12
CA THR A 163 -4.84 -15.13 0.90
C THR A 163 -5.46 -15.88 -0.29
N ALA A 164 -5.11 -17.16 -0.48
CA ALA A 164 -5.70 -17.99 -1.53
C ALA A 164 -7.21 -18.16 -1.34
N ALA A 165 -7.67 -18.40 -0.10
CA ALA A 165 -9.08 -18.48 0.19
C ALA A 165 -9.82 -17.16 -0.10
N TYR A 166 -9.26 -16.01 0.29
CA TYR A 166 -9.84 -14.70 0.02
C TYR A 166 -9.99 -14.43 -1.49
N PHE A 167 -8.92 -14.65 -2.25
CA PHE A 167 -8.96 -14.40 -3.70
C PHE A 167 -9.79 -15.41 -4.48
N SER A 168 -10.09 -16.61 -3.94
CA SER A 168 -10.99 -17.57 -4.61
C SER A 168 -12.46 -17.13 -4.69
N VAL A 169 -12.83 -16.07 -3.94
CA VAL A 169 -14.17 -15.46 -3.98
C VAL A 169 -14.16 -13.98 -4.33
N PHE A 170 -13.00 -13.45 -4.72
CA PHE A 170 -12.85 -12.01 -4.95
C PHE A 170 -13.71 -11.50 -6.10
N GLU A 171 -13.87 -12.30 -7.18
CA GLU A 171 -14.71 -11.98 -8.31
C GLU A 171 -16.17 -11.78 -7.90
N GLU A 172 -16.68 -12.55 -6.95
CA GLU A 172 -18.06 -12.45 -6.46
C GLU A 172 -18.36 -11.11 -5.77
N LEU A 173 -17.32 -10.34 -5.40
CA LEU A 173 -17.46 -8.99 -4.85
C LEU A 173 -17.65 -7.93 -5.94
N ILE A 174 -17.41 -8.27 -7.20
CA ILE A 174 -17.48 -7.37 -8.34
C ILE A 174 -18.85 -7.55 -9.01
N LYS A 175 -19.67 -6.49 -8.94
CA LYS A 175 -21.02 -6.46 -9.52
C LYS A 175 -21.03 -5.87 -10.93
N ALA A 176 -19.91 -5.35 -11.41
CA ALA A 176 -19.77 -4.75 -12.73
C ALA A 176 -19.51 -5.83 -13.79
N ASP A 177 -20.19 -5.72 -14.91
CA ASP A 177 -20.03 -6.62 -16.05
C ASP A 177 -18.67 -6.42 -16.76
N GLY A 178 -18.19 -7.46 -17.44
CA GLY A 178 -16.99 -7.40 -18.29
C GLY A 178 -15.67 -7.57 -17.53
N PHE A 179 -15.71 -7.91 -16.24
CA PHE A 179 -14.52 -8.24 -15.45
C PHE A 179 -14.51 -9.74 -15.14
N TYR A 180 -13.37 -10.34 -15.37
CA TYR A 180 -13.08 -11.74 -15.09
C TYR A 180 -11.83 -11.84 -14.21
N PHE A 181 -11.80 -12.80 -13.28
CA PHE A 181 -10.70 -12.97 -12.34
C PHE A 181 -10.44 -14.45 -12.02
N ASP A 182 -9.38 -14.99 -12.57
CA ASP A 182 -8.95 -16.38 -12.34
C ASP A 182 -7.84 -16.48 -11.27
N GLY A 183 -7.96 -15.64 -10.23
CA GLY A 183 -7.00 -15.61 -9.15
C GLY A 183 -5.96 -14.51 -9.26
N ARG A 184 -5.10 -14.41 -8.24
CA ARG A 184 -4.14 -13.31 -8.11
C ARG A 184 -2.87 -13.56 -8.92
N GLU A 185 -2.73 -12.91 -10.07
CA GLU A 185 -1.51 -12.84 -10.88
C GLU A 185 -0.79 -11.51 -10.68
N LYS A 186 0.53 -11.57 -10.48
CA LYS A 186 1.30 -10.38 -10.09
C LYS A 186 2.14 -9.78 -11.21
N ARG A 187 2.69 -10.58 -12.09
CA ARG A 187 3.67 -10.11 -13.10
C ARG A 187 3.76 -11.05 -14.30
N PRO A 188 3.35 -10.61 -15.46
CA PRO A 188 2.55 -9.40 -15.71
C PRO A 188 1.10 -9.60 -15.27
N PRO A 189 0.29 -8.51 -15.06
CA PRO A 189 -1.15 -8.63 -14.83
C PRO A 189 -1.84 -8.96 -16.16
N THR A 190 -2.52 -10.12 -16.20
CA THR A 190 -3.16 -10.67 -17.41
C THR A 190 -4.65 -10.41 -17.50
N ASP A 191 -5.19 -9.64 -16.57
CA ASP A 191 -6.57 -9.19 -16.53
C ASP A 191 -6.70 -7.79 -15.88
N PRO A 192 -7.82 -7.09 -16.10
CA PRO A 192 -8.08 -5.76 -15.57
C PRO A 192 -8.03 -5.66 -14.03
N LEU A 193 -8.54 -6.67 -13.30
CA LEU A 193 -8.55 -6.66 -11.84
C LEU A 193 -7.13 -6.75 -11.30
N ASN A 194 -6.34 -7.68 -11.84
CA ASN A 194 -4.93 -7.83 -11.46
C ASN A 194 -4.11 -6.59 -11.80
N ALA A 195 -4.44 -5.86 -12.87
CA ALA A 195 -3.81 -4.59 -13.21
C ALA A 195 -4.10 -3.51 -12.15
N LEU A 196 -5.37 -3.34 -11.76
CA LEU A 196 -5.78 -2.38 -10.72
C LEU A 196 -5.18 -2.72 -9.35
N LEU A 197 -5.26 -3.99 -8.94
CA LEU A 197 -4.68 -4.45 -7.67
C LEU A 197 -3.17 -4.25 -7.64
N SER A 198 -2.47 -4.55 -8.74
CA SER A 198 -1.01 -4.38 -8.82
C SER A 198 -0.61 -2.91 -8.74
N LEU A 199 -1.31 -2.02 -9.45
CA LEU A 199 -1.11 -0.59 -9.38
C LEU A 199 -1.33 -0.06 -7.96
N GLY A 200 -2.46 -0.41 -7.34
CA GLY A 200 -2.77 0.02 -5.98
C GLY A 200 -1.76 -0.48 -4.94
N TYR A 201 -1.28 -1.71 -5.06
CA TYR A 201 -0.27 -2.25 -4.14
C TYR A 201 1.09 -1.59 -4.31
N VAL A 202 1.47 -1.18 -5.51
CA VAL A 202 2.70 -0.39 -5.72
C VAL A 202 2.59 0.96 -5.00
N LEU A 203 1.48 1.67 -5.20
CA LEU A 203 1.23 2.96 -4.53
C LEU A 203 1.26 2.81 -3.01
N LEU A 204 0.51 1.85 -2.47
CA LEU A 204 0.45 1.59 -1.03
C LEU A 204 1.82 1.22 -0.44
N THR A 205 2.60 0.40 -1.15
CA THR A 205 3.95 0.04 -0.71
C THR A 205 4.86 1.26 -0.66
N ASN A 206 4.75 2.19 -1.60
CA ASN A 206 5.51 3.44 -1.58
C ASN A 206 5.12 4.33 -0.39
N ASP A 207 3.83 4.48 -0.11
CA ASP A 207 3.35 5.27 1.04
C ASP A 207 3.84 4.68 2.38
N VAL A 208 3.73 3.37 2.55
CA VAL A 208 4.20 2.69 3.77
C VAL A 208 5.74 2.73 3.87
N HIS A 209 6.45 2.65 2.74
CA HIS A 209 7.90 2.81 2.72
C HIS A 209 8.30 4.21 3.24
N THR A 210 7.62 5.24 2.79
CA THR A 210 7.83 6.61 3.29
C THR A 210 7.53 6.71 4.79
N ALA A 211 6.49 6.05 5.29
CA ALA A 211 6.21 5.98 6.72
C ALA A 211 7.34 5.30 7.52
N CYS A 212 7.92 4.22 6.99
CA CYS A 212 9.09 3.57 7.61
C CYS A 212 10.31 4.51 7.68
N ASN A 213 10.57 5.27 6.60
CA ASN A 213 11.66 6.23 6.55
C ASN A 213 11.46 7.39 7.55
N ILE A 214 10.25 7.94 7.66
CA ILE A 214 9.91 9.01 8.62
C ILE A 214 10.18 8.56 10.05
N VAL A 215 9.85 7.32 10.39
CA VAL A 215 10.08 6.76 11.74
C VAL A 215 11.56 6.45 11.97
N GLY A 216 12.31 6.15 10.92
CA GLY A 216 13.74 5.93 10.96
C GLY A 216 14.18 4.48 10.95
N PHE A 217 13.33 3.59 10.46
CA PHE A 217 13.67 2.20 10.20
C PHE A 217 14.60 2.03 9.00
N ASP A 218 15.31 0.91 8.97
CA ASP A 218 15.88 0.38 7.73
C ASP A 218 14.76 -0.36 6.96
N PRO A 219 14.35 0.10 5.77
CA PRO A 219 13.25 -0.51 5.03
C PRO A 219 13.57 -1.90 4.48
N TYR A 220 14.85 -2.29 4.43
CA TYR A 220 15.26 -3.58 3.88
C TYR A 220 15.29 -4.71 4.92
N ILE A 221 15.26 -4.37 6.20
CA ILE A 221 15.20 -5.35 7.30
C ILE A 221 13.75 -5.57 7.69
N GLY A 222 13.19 -6.68 7.23
CA GLY A 222 11.83 -7.13 7.52
C GLY A 222 11.77 -8.22 8.59
N PHE A 223 10.57 -8.74 8.79
CA PHE A 223 10.27 -9.79 9.78
C PHE A 223 9.51 -10.95 9.14
N LEU A 224 8.39 -10.67 8.47
CA LEU A 224 7.56 -11.67 7.81
C LEU A 224 8.12 -12.07 6.45
N HIS A 225 8.50 -11.10 5.63
CA HIS A 225 9.10 -11.35 4.34
C HIS A 225 10.59 -11.61 4.50
N SER A 226 11.10 -12.66 3.85
CA SER A 226 12.53 -12.96 3.85
C SER A 226 13.34 -11.83 3.22
N ASP A 227 14.50 -11.59 3.80
CA ASP A 227 15.47 -10.66 3.25
C ASP A 227 16.00 -11.18 1.91
N LYS A 228 15.78 -10.37 0.88
CA LYS A 228 16.32 -10.60 -0.47
C LYS A 228 16.94 -9.30 -0.94
N TYR A 229 18.09 -9.40 -1.57
CA TYR A 229 18.79 -8.25 -2.13
C TYR A 229 17.85 -7.33 -2.91
N GLY A 230 17.82 -6.05 -2.56
CA GLY A 230 17.01 -5.01 -3.19
C GLY A 230 15.50 -5.06 -2.89
N LYS A 231 15.03 -5.91 -1.96
CA LYS A 231 13.62 -6.00 -1.58
C LYS A 231 13.37 -5.23 -0.28
N PRO A 232 12.50 -4.19 -0.29
CA PRO A 232 12.16 -3.45 0.92
C PRO A 232 11.18 -4.28 1.78
N SER A 233 11.72 -5.22 2.57
CA SER A 233 10.93 -6.23 3.29
C SER A 233 10.03 -5.63 4.35
N LEU A 234 10.49 -4.62 5.12
CA LEU A 234 9.67 -4.01 6.18
C LEU A 234 8.42 -3.29 5.66
N PRO A 235 8.48 -2.43 4.63
CA PRO A 235 7.26 -1.90 4.00
C PRO A 235 6.31 -2.99 3.53
N LEU A 236 6.82 -4.11 2.98
CA LEU A 236 5.99 -5.21 2.55
C LEU A 236 5.30 -5.95 3.70
N ASP A 237 5.94 -6.01 4.88
CA ASP A 237 5.35 -6.56 6.09
C ASP A 237 4.19 -5.70 6.60
N LEU A 238 4.42 -4.39 6.77
CA LEU A 238 3.41 -3.46 7.27
C LEU A 238 2.25 -3.24 6.29
N VAL A 239 2.51 -3.32 4.99
CA VAL A 239 1.46 -3.20 3.95
C VAL A 239 0.40 -4.29 4.11
N GLU A 240 0.74 -5.47 4.64
CA GLU A 240 -0.22 -6.58 4.76
C GLU A 240 -1.48 -6.19 5.55
N GLU A 241 -1.37 -5.31 6.54
CA GLU A 241 -2.52 -4.83 7.32
C GLU A 241 -3.44 -3.89 6.53
N PHE A 242 -2.91 -3.24 5.50
CA PHE A 242 -3.60 -2.19 4.75
C PHE A 242 -4.06 -2.59 3.36
N ARG A 243 -3.54 -3.67 2.78
CA ARG A 243 -3.85 -4.10 1.40
C ARG A 243 -5.35 -4.16 1.14
N THR A 244 -6.03 -4.95 1.93
CA THR A 244 -7.48 -5.17 1.78
C THR A 244 -8.26 -3.91 2.11
N VAL A 245 -7.82 -3.17 3.13
CA VAL A 245 -8.50 -1.96 3.63
C VAL A 245 -8.43 -0.80 2.64
N ILE A 246 -7.29 -0.62 1.98
CA ILE A 246 -7.05 0.50 1.06
C ILE A 246 -7.29 0.07 -0.38
N VAL A 247 -6.54 -0.92 -0.88
CA VAL A 247 -6.49 -1.23 -2.30
C VAL A 247 -7.68 -2.08 -2.74
N ASP A 248 -7.91 -3.23 -2.08
CA ASP A 248 -8.98 -4.13 -2.50
C ASP A 248 -10.35 -3.45 -2.39
N SER A 249 -10.60 -2.76 -1.27
CA SER A 249 -11.86 -2.01 -1.09
C SER A 249 -12.01 -0.84 -2.08
N LEU A 250 -10.90 -0.21 -2.49
CA LEU A 250 -10.91 0.81 -3.53
C LEU A 250 -11.29 0.20 -4.89
N VAL A 251 -10.60 -0.88 -5.29
CA VAL A 251 -10.85 -1.55 -6.57
C VAL A 251 -12.30 -2.02 -6.66
N ILE A 252 -12.81 -2.72 -5.64
CA ILE A 252 -14.21 -3.13 -5.56
C ILE A 252 -15.15 -1.91 -5.72
N SER A 253 -14.87 -0.82 -5.03
CA SER A 253 -15.70 0.39 -5.10
C SER A 253 -15.68 1.04 -6.49
N LEU A 254 -14.50 1.16 -7.13
CA LEU A 254 -14.36 1.78 -8.45
C LEU A 254 -15.12 1.00 -9.53
N LEU A 255 -15.02 -0.33 -9.50
CA LEU A 255 -15.70 -1.20 -10.43
C LEU A 255 -17.22 -1.19 -10.21
N ASN A 256 -17.68 -1.41 -8.97
CA ASN A 256 -19.10 -1.46 -8.66
C ASN A 256 -19.84 -0.13 -8.86
N LYS A 257 -19.12 1.00 -8.76
CA LYS A 257 -19.64 2.34 -9.10
C LYS A 257 -19.44 2.71 -10.56
N ARG A 258 -18.90 1.82 -11.39
CA ARG A 258 -18.60 2.04 -12.81
C ARG A 258 -17.72 3.26 -13.07
N VAL A 259 -16.83 3.62 -12.12
CA VAL A 259 -15.82 4.67 -12.29
C VAL A 259 -14.72 4.20 -13.25
N VAL A 260 -14.40 2.90 -13.18
CA VAL A 260 -13.53 2.20 -14.13
C VAL A 260 -14.34 1.07 -14.76
N GLN A 261 -14.27 0.94 -16.08
CA GLN A 261 -15.00 -0.03 -16.90
C GLN A 261 -14.02 -0.90 -17.68
N ALA A 262 -14.51 -1.99 -18.27
CA ALA A 262 -13.66 -2.95 -18.97
C ALA A 262 -12.97 -2.36 -20.22
N ASP A 263 -13.57 -1.37 -20.86
CA ASP A 263 -13.03 -0.65 -22.00
C ASP A 263 -12.01 0.45 -21.62
N ASP A 264 -11.79 0.69 -20.34
CA ASP A 264 -10.76 1.61 -19.83
C ASP A 264 -9.34 1.06 -19.89
N PHE A 265 -9.14 -0.13 -20.43
CA PHE A 265 -7.84 -0.79 -20.50
C PHE A 265 -7.35 -0.91 -21.95
N ASP A 266 -6.05 -0.76 -22.14
CA ASP A 266 -5.32 -1.18 -23.31
C ASP A 266 -4.70 -2.55 -23.04
N VAL A 267 -4.67 -3.41 -24.04
CA VAL A 267 -4.01 -4.72 -23.95
C VAL A 267 -2.72 -4.66 -24.76
N GLU A 268 -1.60 -4.78 -24.10
CA GLU A 268 -0.27 -4.76 -24.72
C GLU A 268 0.20 -6.19 -25.09
N ILE A 269 1.34 -6.28 -25.78
CA ILE A 269 1.95 -7.56 -26.17
C ILE A 269 2.16 -8.45 -24.94
N GLY A 270 1.72 -9.71 -25.01
CA GLY A 270 1.76 -10.65 -23.89
C GLY A 270 0.55 -10.60 -22.98
N ASN A 271 -0.58 -10.07 -23.45
CA ASN A 271 -1.84 -9.92 -22.69
C ASN A 271 -1.68 -9.09 -21.41
N VAL A 272 -0.82 -8.07 -21.43
CA VAL A 272 -0.62 -7.16 -20.30
C VAL A 272 -1.67 -6.07 -20.33
N TYR A 273 -2.49 -6.00 -19.30
CA TYR A 273 -3.53 -4.98 -19.16
C TYR A 273 -2.98 -3.71 -18.52
N LYS A 274 -3.26 -2.56 -19.13
CA LYS A 274 -2.87 -1.24 -18.67
C LYS A 274 -4.04 -0.28 -18.72
N LEU A 275 -4.23 0.50 -17.66
CA LEU A 275 -5.22 1.58 -17.68
C LEU A 275 -4.87 2.66 -18.71
N LYS A 276 -5.86 3.09 -19.48
CA LYS A 276 -5.77 4.28 -20.33
C LYS A 276 -5.50 5.52 -19.48
N ASP A 277 -4.82 6.50 -20.05
CA ASP A 277 -4.32 7.69 -19.31
C ASP A 277 -5.40 8.40 -18.47
N GLN A 278 -6.61 8.54 -19.01
CA GLN A 278 -7.69 9.21 -18.30
C GLN A 278 -8.17 8.39 -17.08
N SER A 279 -8.32 7.10 -17.24
CA SER A 279 -8.77 6.18 -16.18
C SER A 279 -7.67 5.94 -15.15
N PHE A 280 -6.41 5.98 -15.57
CA PHE A 280 -5.25 5.99 -14.68
C PHE A 280 -5.26 7.23 -13.76
N LYS A 281 -5.53 8.43 -14.29
CA LYS A 281 -5.66 9.65 -13.48
C LYS A 281 -6.83 9.58 -12.51
N LYS A 282 -7.98 9.04 -12.94
CA LYS A 282 -9.14 8.79 -12.06
C LYS A 282 -8.77 7.82 -10.92
N PHE A 283 -8.07 6.72 -11.23
CA PHE A 283 -7.62 5.78 -10.21
C PHE A 283 -6.73 6.46 -9.18
N LEU A 284 -5.73 7.24 -9.61
CA LEU A 284 -4.85 7.99 -8.71
C LEU A 284 -5.62 8.96 -7.83
N GLN A 285 -6.58 9.70 -8.40
CA GLN A 285 -7.43 10.62 -7.63
C GLN A 285 -8.19 9.89 -6.51
N HIS A 286 -8.88 8.81 -6.84
CA HIS A 286 -9.64 8.04 -5.85
C HIS A 286 -8.75 7.33 -4.82
N TYR A 287 -7.54 6.92 -5.23
CA TYR A 287 -6.55 6.39 -4.29
C TYR A 287 -6.12 7.47 -3.28
N GLU A 288 -5.84 8.69 -3.73
CA GLU A 288 -5.51 9.81 -2.85
C GLU A 288 -6.68 10.20 -1.93
N GLU A 289 -7.91 10.23 -2.45
CA GLU A 289 -9.13 10.46 -1.66
C GLU A 289 -9.31 9.37 -0.59
N LYS A 290 -9.07 8.10 -0.96
CA LYS A 290 -9.13 6.98 -0.02
C LYS A 290 -8.14 7.14 1.13
N LYS A 291 -6.89 7.50 0.85
CA LYS A 291 -5.86 7.73 1.88
C LYS A 291 -6.22 8.86 2.85
N ARG A 292 -6.89 9.90 2.35
CA ARG A 292 -7.32 11.06 3.15
C ARG A 292 -8.61 10.84 3.92
N THR A 293 -9.30 9.72 3.70
CA THR A 293 -10.50 9.40 4.46
C THR A 293 -10.18 9.33 5.95
N GLU A 294 -10.93 10.10 6.73
CA GLU A 294 -10.85 10.07 8.20
C GLU A 294 -11.52 8.83 8.75
N ILE A 295 -10.83 8.20 9.68
CA ILE A 295 -11.31 7.03 10.43
C ILE A 295 -11.07 7.23 11.91
N LYS A 296 -11.81 6.53 12.75
CA LYS A 296 -11.45 6.37 14.15
C LYS A 296 -10.40 5.29 14.27
N HIS A 297 -9.17 5.65 14.67
CA HIS A 297 -8.08 4.67 14.79
C HIS A 297 -8.47 3.55 15.76
N PRO A 298 -8.33 2.26 15.36
CA PRO A 298 -8.83 1.14 16.15
C PRO A 298 -8.22 1.05 17.56
N LEU A 299 -6.94 1.38 17.70
CA LEU A 299 -6.22 1.36 18.98
C LEU A 299 -6.35 2.68 19.73
N PHE A 300 -6.05 3.81 19.07
CA PHE A 300 -5.96 5.11 19.76
C PHE A 300 -7.31 5.81 19.97
N ASN A 301 -8.36 5.34 19.33
CA ASN A 301 -9.74 5.87 19.47
C ASN A 301 -9.96 7.35 19.10
N TYR A 302 -8.99 8.03 18.46
CA TYR A 302 -9.16 9.37 17.91
C TYR A 302 -9.23 9.36 16.37
N LYS A 303 -9.71 10.45 15.78
CA LYS A 303 -9.83 10.57 14.31
C LYS A 303 -8.47 10.80 13.66
N VAL A 304 -8.18 10.02 12.66
CA VAL A 304 -6.98 10.12 11.82
C VAL A 304 -7.32 9.74 10.39
N THR A 305 -6.51 10.16 9.43
CA THR A 305 -6.58 9.66 8.06
C THR A 305 -5.88 8.30 7.95
N TYR A 306 -6.24 7.52 6.91
CA TYR A 306 -5.51 6.26 6.66
C TYR A 306 -4.02 6.49 6.47
N VAL A 307 -3.63 7.52 5.71
CA VAL A 307 -2.20 7.81 5.49
C VAL A 307 -1.45 8.10 6.81
N LYS A 308 -2.10 8.76 7.78
CA LYS A 308 -1.51 8.94 9.11
C LYS A 308 -1.44 7.62 9.90
N SER A 309 -2.37 6.70 9.64
CA SER A 309 -2.34 5.38 10.27
C SER A 309 -1.14 4.54 9.83
N PHE A 310 -0.62 4.71 8.62
CA PHE A 310 0.63 4.04 8.19
C PHE A 310 1.81 4.44 9.08
N GLU A 311 1.96 5.73 9.34
CA GLU A 311 3.01 6.24 10.23
C GLU A 311 2.79 5.78 11.67
N LEU A 312 1.55 5.78 12.15
CA LEU A 312 1.24 5.33 13.53
C LEU A 312 1.56 3.85 13.72
N GLN A 313 1.27 2.98 12.74
CA GLN A 313 1.63 1.56 12.80
C GLN A 313 3.15 1.36 12.74
N ALA A 314 3.86 2.12 11.91
CA ALA A 314 5.32 2.11 11.93
C ALA A 314 5.89 2.57 13.29
N ARG A 315 5.31 3.60 13.94
CA ARG A 315 5.71 4.03 15.29
C ARG A 315 5.40 2.98 16.36
N LEU A 316 4.25 2.30 16.27
CA LEU A 316 3.92 1.17 17.16
C LEU A 316 4.92 0.04 17.01
N LEU A 317 5.28 -0.30 15.77
CA LEU A 317 6.33 -1.28 15.52
C LEU A 317 7.67 -0.83 16.15
N GLY A 318 8.02 0.46 16.04
CA GLY A 318 9.21 1.02 16.67
C GLY A 318 9.21 0.82 18.18
N LYS A 319 8.08 1.08 18.83
CA LYS A 319 7.94 0.84 20.29
C LYS A 319 8.05 -0.63 20.65
N PHE A 320 7.47 -1.51 19.84
CA PHE A 320 7.56 -2.95 20.07
C PHE A 320 9.00 -3.47 19.97
N VAL A 321 9.71 -3.16 18.88
CA VAL A 321 11.10 -3.63 18.72
C VAL A 321 12.09 -2.99 19.69
N SER A 322 11.74 -1.83 20.25
CA SER A 322 12.52 -1.16 21.31
C SER A 322 12.18 -1.66 22.72
N GLY A 323 11.21 -2.58 22.87
CA GLY A 323 10.78 -3.10 24.15
C GLY A 323 9.97 -2.11 25.01
N GLU A 324 9.42 -1.05 24.41
CA GLU A 324 8.55 -0.09 25.10
C GLU A 324 7.12 -0.60 25.28
N ILE A 325 6.71 -1.57 24.46
CA ILE A 325 5.44 -2.28 24.58
C ILE A 325 5.67 -3.78 24.38
N ASP A 326 4.90 -4.59 25.08
CA ASP A 326 5.07 -6.06 25.11
C ASP A 326 4.51 -6.75 23.85
N GLU A 327 3.56 -6.12 23.16
CA GLU A 327 2.88 -6.71 21.99
C GLU A 327 2.64 -5.66 20.91
N TYR A 328 2.88 -6.05 19.65
CA TYR A 328 2.49 -5.27 18.49
C TYR A 328 1.00 -5.49 18.17
N ILE A 329 0.22 -4.42 18.17
CA ILE A 329 -1.22 -4.48 17.89
C ILE A 329 -1.45 -4.07 16.43
N PRO A 330 -1.95 -4.99 15.57
CA PRO A 330 -2.17 -4.70 14.17
C PRO A 330 -3.34 -3.74 13.93
N PHE A 331 -3.34 -3.10 12.78
CA PHE A 331 -4.44 -2.25 12.34
C PHE A 331 -5.65 -3.10 11.94
N LEU A 332 -6.77 -2.96 12.64
CA LEU A 332 -8.01 -3.72 12.42
C LEU A 332 -9.17 -2.78 12.08
N ILE A 333 -9.88 -3.04 10.98
CA ILE A 333 -11.15 -2.37 10.68
C ILE A 333 -12.32 -3.10 11.36
N LYS A 334 -13.36 -2.33 11.71
CA LYS A 334 -14.59 -2.87 12.34
C LYS A 334 -15.70 -3.11 11.32
#